data_d81360acc7c32f73017f09f1ad394fa2
#
_entry.id   d81360acc7c32f73017f09f1ad394fa2
#
_cell.length_a   1.000
_cell.length_b   1.000
_cell.length_c   1.000
_cell.angle_alpha   90.00
_cell.angle_beta   90.00
_cell.angle_gamma   90.00
#
_symmetry.space_group_name_H-M   'P 1'
#
loop_
_entity.id
_entity.type
_entity.pdbx_description
1 polymer ?
#
loop_
_entity_poly.entity_id
_entity_poly.type
_entity_poly.pdbx_seq_one_letter_code
_entity_poly.pdbx_strand_id
1 'polypeptide(L)'
;MSDSITPHNPPSSHTHPMASSGCKPLHGNLPQLDGLDICIHCGMCLPACPTYLATGSEAESPRGRLYLMKKWIQDELEESEIKPHLDQCLACHSCETACPSGVQYGRLLMETRASMAPHRKGFARSLKRFIFNHILPNDALLRVSGFLLWLYQRSGIQALVHRLGLLKVIPALATQEALLPKIPNNKALKAGMTFGPANGSPVTLLIGCVMDVFYNPIHWDTITVLAANGYRVSIPERTCCGALAHHAGEIDITERLGWQTVEALLAPKPDWVVINSAGCGSSIKEYSHLLKPQSEEQSRQLAELSEKVLDVTELLAKKPLAPFHHAVPMKVAYHAACHLYHVQKVQKQPTELLAQVPGIELVPLESADMCCGSAGIYNLEHPDLSEEILAEKMQHVRQACTVGQANVLTTGNPGCLLQLTHGVESAKLDMQVLHPISILAKGYKQT
;
A
#
# COMPACT_ATOMS: atom_id res chain seq x y z
N MET A 1 16.89 63.18 32.55
CA MET A 1 15.69 62.51 33.08
C MET A 1 15.74 61.08 32.51
N SER A 2 16.20 60.18 33.33
CA SER A 2 16.43 58.76 33.03
C SER A 2 15.27 57.97 33.62
N ASP A 3 14.46 57.37 32.77
CA ASP A 3 13.43 56.44 33.22
C ASP A 3 13.96 54.99 33.07
N SER A 4 14.07 54.35 34.22
CA SER A 4 14.49 52.98 34.44
C SER A 4 13.37 51.99 34.10
N ILE A 5 13.60 51.11 33.16
CA ILE A 5 12.72 49.99 32.81
C ILE A 5 13.02 48.81 33.77
N THR A 6 12.08 48.47 34.62
CA THR A 6 12.11 47.28 35.48
C THR A 6 11.73 46.02 34.68
N PRO A 7 12.40 44.87 34.90
CA PRO A 7 12.06 43.64 34.20
C PRO A 7 10.81 42.99 34.80
N HIS A 8 9.84 42.63 33.94
CA HIS A 8 8.68 41.82 34.30
C HIS A 8 9.08 40.38 34.55
N ASN A 9 8.78 39.86 35.73
CA ASN A 9 8.84 38.45 36.06
C ASN A 9 7.74 37.67 35.33
N PRO A 10 8.01 36.46 34.82
CA PRO A 10 6.98 35.60 34.26
C PRO A 10 6.06 35.05 35.37
N PRO A 11 4.78 34.78 35.02
CA PRO A 11 3.82 34.27 36.00
C PRO A 11 4.16 32.83 36.40
N SER A 12 4.02 32.58 37.72
CA SER A 12 4.21 31.31 38.41
C SER A 12 3.39 30.19 37.82
N SER A 13 4.04 29.04 37.59
CA SER A 13 3.46 27.76 37.19
C SER A 13 2.34 27.34 38.18
N HIS A 14 1.09 27.35 37.70
CA HIS A 14 0.01 26.68 38.39
C HIS A 14 0.12 25.17 38.14
N THR A 15 0.66 24.44 39.11
CA THR A 15 0.55 22.98 39.20
C THR A 15 -0.89 22.63 39.57
N HIS A 16 -1.67 22.13 38.62
CA HIS A 16 -2.93 21.46 38.94
C HIS A 16 -2.62 20.11 39.60
N PRO A 17 -3.28 19.75 40.72
CA PRO A 17 -3.12 18.43 41.30
C PRO A 17 -3.71 17.38 40.34
N MET A 18 -2.87 16.45 39.88
CA MET A 18 -3.31 15.26 39.17
C MET A 18 -4.17 14.43 40.12
N ALA A 19 -5.47 14.33 39.83
CA ALA A 19 -6.35 13.37 40.47
C ALA A 19 -5.84 11.97 40.12
N SER A 20 -5.40 11.21 41.12
CA SER A 20 -5.06 9.81 41.02
C SER A 20 -6.34 8.95 40.89
N SER A 21 -6.94 8.90 39.71
CA SER A 21 -7.89 7.86 39.34
C SER A 21 -7.09 6.69 38.81
N GLY A 22 -7.25 5.52 39.42
CA GLY A 22 -6.46 4.32 39.12
C GLY A 22 -6.56 3.92 37.67
N CYS A 23 -5.54 4.28 36.87
CA CYS A 23 -5.33 3.79 35.56
C CYS A 23 -5.17 2.27 35.60
N LYS A 24 -6.11 1.52 35.01
CA LYS A 24 -5.89 0.13 34.69
C LYS A 24 -4.70 0.08 33.72
N PRO A 25 -3.72 -0.83 33.90
CA PRO A 25 -2.64 -0.96 32.94
C PRO A 25 -3.24 -1.42 31.61
N LEU A 26 -3.38 -0.50 30.66
CA LEU A 26 -3.72 -0.80 29.26
C LEU A 26 -2.53 -1.51 28.65
N HIS A 27 -2.74 -2.74 28.22
CA HIS A 27 -1.73 -3.58 27.57
C HIS A 27 -1.47 -3.09 26.14
N GLY A 28 -0.25 -2.68 25.84
CA GLY A 28 0.22 -2.35 24.49
C GLY A 28 0.84 -0.95 24.42
N ASN A 29 1.61 -0.68 23.38
CA ASN A 29 2.13 0.65 23.08
C ASN A 29 0.96 1.53 22.63
N LEU A 30 0.38 2.27 23.55
CA LEU A 30 -0.59 3.32 23.22
C LEU A 30 0.12 4.44 22.45
N PRO A 31 -0.57 5.08 21.47
CA PRO A 31 -0.06 6.32 20.87
C PRO A 31 0.31 7.32 21.95
N GLN A 32 1.47 7.96 21.80
CA GLN A 32 1.86 9.00 22.75
C GLN A 32 0.96 10.23 22.54
N LEU A 33 0.42 10.77 23.63
CA LEU A 33 -0.43 11.97 23.60
C LEU A 33 0.24 13.12 22.83
N ASP A 34 1.56 13.28 23.00
CA ASP A 34 2.34 14.32 22.33
C ASP A 34 2.20 14.27 20.81
N GLY A 35 2.10 13.06 20.21
CA GLY A 35 1.88 12.89 18.77
C GLY A 35 0.49 13.35 18.31
N LEU A 36 -0.53 13.18 19.15
CA LEU A 36 -1.91 13.63 18.90
C LEU A 36 -2.06 15.14 19.07
N ASP A 37 -1.28 15.76 19.96
CA ASP A 37 -1.33 17.20 20.27
C ASP A 37 -0.64 18.07 19.19
N ILE A 38 0.10 17.48 18.25
CA ILE A 38 0.62 18.19 17.07
C ILE A 38 -0.52 18.73 16.18
N CYS A 39 -1.71 18.14 16.25
CA CYS A 39 -2.85 18.54 15.41
C CYS A 39 -3.47 19.84 15.93
N ILE A 40 -3.37 20.90 15.11
CA ILE A 40 -3.98 22.23 15.37
C ILE A 40 -5.42 22.35 14.83
N HIS A 41 -6.03 21.28 14.40
CA HIS A 41 -7.40 21.23 13.87
C HIS A 41 -7.70 22.18 12.68
N CYS A 42 -6.71 22.58 11.89
CA CYS A 42 -6.85 23.55 10.77
C CYS A 42 -7.76 23.08 9.62
N GLY A 43 -8.03 21.79 9.49
CA GLY A 43 -8.92 21.23 8.46
C GLY A 43 -8.31 20.96 7.09
N MET A 44 -7.02 21.26 6.86
CA MET A 44 -6.35 21.05 5.56
C MET A 44 -6.34 19.57 5.11
N CYS A 45 -6.52 18.63 6.03
CA CYS A 45 -6.61 17.20 5.73
C CYS A 45 -7.99 16.75 5.23
N LEU A 46 -9.04 17.57 5.37
CA LEU A 46 -10.42 17.18 5.01
C LEU A 46 -10.59 16.94 3.50
N PRO A 47 -10.21 17.87 2.61
CA PRO A 47 -10.35 17.68 1.17
C PRO A 47 -9.45 16.57 0.61
N ALA A 48 -8.43 16.13 1.36
CA ALA A 48 -7.54 15.05 0.98
C ALA A 48 -8.02 13.67 1.46
N CYS A 49 -9.07 13.61 2.31
CA CYS A 49 -9.51 12.36 2.93
C CYS A 49 -10.66 11.70 2.16
N PRO A 50 -10.45 10.53 1.52
CA PRO A 50 -11.49 9.87 0.74
C PRO A 50 -12.72 9.49 1.58
N THR A 51 -12.53 9.04 2.84
CA THR A 51 -13.66 8.65 3.70
C THR A 51 -14.46 9.85 4.18
N TYR A 52 -13.82 11.01 4.38
CA TYR A 52 -14.54 12.25 4.68
C TYR A 52 -15.32 12.74 3.47
N LEU A 53 -14.72 12.72 2.27
CA LEU A 53 -15.40 13.14 1.04
C LEU A 53 -16.62 12.28 0.75
N ALA A 54 -16.53 10.96 0.94
CA ALA A 54 -17.62 10.03 0.71
C ALA A 54 -18.76 10.19 1.74
N THR A 55 -18.43 10.34 3.04
CA THR A 55 -19.43 10.30 4.11
C THR A 55 -19.92 11.67 4.58
N GLY A 56 -19.15 12.74 4.37
CA GLY A 56 -19.38 14.06 4.96
C GLY A 56 -19.28 14.09 6.50
N SER A 57 -18.91 12.99 7.13
CA SER A 57 -18.81 12.84 8.59
C SER A 57 -17.48 13.27 9.13
N GLU A 58 -17.48 14.18 10.11
CA GLU A 58 -16.24 14.61 10.77
C GLU A 58 -15.54 13.47 11.51
N ALA A 59 -16.30 12.51 12.06
CA ALA A 59 -15.73 11.32 12.71
C ALA A 59 -14.93 10.44 11.75
N GLU A 60 -15.24 10.49 10.44
CA GLU A 60 -14.52 9.79 9.38
C GLU A 60 -13.39 10.63 8.76
N SER A 61 -13.10 11.81 9.33
CA SER A 61 -11.99 12.66 8.93
C SER A 61 -10.70 12.34 9.70
N PRO A 62 -9.51 12.71 9.18
CA PRO A 62 -8.26 12.49 9.91
C PRO A 62 -8.21 13.21 11.26
N ARG A 63 -8.60 14.49 11.31
CA ARG A 63 -8.60 15.26 12.58
C ARG A 63 -9.67 14.76 13.54
N GLY A 64 -10.83 14.32 13.04
CA GLY A 64 -11.88 13.70 13.85
C GLY A 64 -11.39 12.41 14.50
N ARG A 65 -10.74 11.54 13.71
CA ARG A 65 -10.13 10.31 14.24
C ARG A 65 -9.02 10.58 15.26
N LEU A 66 -8.17 11.59 15.06
CA LEU A 66 -7.19 12.00 16.07
C LEU A 66 -7.87 12.45 17.37
N TYR A 67 -8.96 13.20 17.26
CA TYR A 67 -9.77 13.58 18.42
C TYR A 67 -10.35 12.37 19.15
N LEU A 68 -10.92 11.41 18.41
CA LEU A 68 -11.45 10.16 18.99
C LEU A 68 -10.35 9.34 19.69
N MET A 69 -9.16 9.18 19.06
CA MET A 69 -8.02 8.52 19.68
C MET A 69 -7.61 9.19 20.99
N LYS A 70 -7.53 10.52 20.99
CA LYS A 70 -7.19 11.31 22.19
C LYS A 70 -8.21 11.09 23.31
N LYS A 71 -9.50 11.13 23.00
CA LYS A 71 -10.58 10.90 23.98
C LYS A 71 -10.58 9.48 24.56
N TRP A 72 -10.26 8.49 23.71
CA TRP A 72 -10.11 7.11 24.18
C TRP A 72 -8.91 6.94 25.12
N ILE A 73 -7.76 7.53 24.82
CA ILE A 73 -6.56 7.48 25.68
C ILE A 73 -6.81 8.19 27.01
N GLN A 74 -7.69 9.22 27.02
CA GLN A 74 -8.10 9.96 28.21
C GLN A 74 -9.20 9.25 29.01
N ASP A 75 -9.59 8.02 28.65
CA ASP A 75 -10.71 7.27 29.27
C ASP A 75 -12.08 8.01 29.21
N GLU A 76 -12.27 8.90 28.21
CA GLU A 76 -13.53 9.61 28.00
C GLU A 76 -14.45 8.90 27.00
N LEU A 77 -13.92 8.01 26.17
CA LEU A 77 -14.65 7.17 25.21
C LEU A 77 -14.21 5.71 25.34
N GLU A 78 -15.14 4.79 25.08
CA GLU A 78 -14.88 3.36 25.05
C GLU A 78 -14.29 2.92 23.70
N GLU A 79 -13.53 1.81 23.68
CA GLU A 79 -12.98 1.23 22.45
C GLU A 79 -14.08 0.95 21.40
N SER A 80 -15.25 0.49 21.86
CA SER A 80 -16.40 0.17 20.99
C SER A 80 -16.95 1.38 20.24
N GLU A 81 -16.80 2.59 20.79
CA GLU A 81 -17.28 3.83 20.19
C GLU A 81 -16.34 4.33 19.08
N ILE A 82 -15.03 4.21 19.30
CA ILE A 82 -14.05 4.77 18.37
C ILE A 82 -13.62 3.77 17.29
N LYS A 83 -13.66 2.46 17.59
CA LYS A 83 -13.19 1.40 16.71
C LYS A 83 -13.83 1.41 15.30
N PRO A 84 -15.15 1.58 15.12
CA PRO A 84 -15.76 1.61 13.79
C PRO A 84 -15.16 2.71 12.90
N HIS A 85 -14.90 3.90 13.47
CA HIS A 85 -14.31 5.03 12.76
C HIS A 85 -12.87 4.79 12.35
N LEU A 86 -12.08 4.14 13.23
CA LEU A 86 -10.70 3.79 12.93
C LEU A 86 -10.59 2.66 11.89
N ASP A 87 -11.50 1.68 11.94
CA ASP A 87 -11.53 0.57 10.96
C ASP A 87 -11.90 1.07 9.56
N GLN A 88 -12.73 2.10 9.42
CA GLN A 88 -13.09 2.72 8.15
C GLN A 88 -11.96 3.55 7.51
N CYS A 89 -10.84 3.78 8.19
CA CYS A 89 -9.73 4.49 7.59
C CYS A 89 -8.96 3.60 6.61
N LEU A 90 -8.72 4.11 5.39
CA LEU A 90 -7.93 3.45 4.34
C LEU A 90 -6.43 3.40 4.62
N ALA A 91 -5.93 4.14 5.60
CA ALA A 91 -4.49 4.32 5.84
C ALA A 91 -3.72 4.73 4.57
N CYS A 92 -4.29 5.62 3.77
CA CYS A 92 -3.72 6.07 2.50
C CYS A 92 -2.65 7.16 2.63
N HIS A 93 -2.51 7.77 3.81
CA HIS A 93 -1.56 8.83 4.18
C HIS A 93 -1.70 10.15 3.39
N SER A 94 -2.75 10.34 2.60
CA SER A 94 -2.98 11.59 1.87
C SER A 94 -3.09 12.80 2.81
N CYS A 95 -3.67 12.61 3.98
CA CYS A 95 -3.78 13.62 5.03
C CYS A 95 -2.43 14.07 5.61
N GLU A 96 -1.40 13.22 5.61
CA GLU A 96 -0.06 13.60 6.06
C GLU A 96 0.62 14.54 5.06
N THR A 97 0.45 14.26 3.77
CA THR A 97 0.97 15.14 2.71
C THR A 97 0.30 16.51 2.73
N ALA A 98 -0.98 16.55 3.11
CA ALA A 98 -1.76 17.80 3.22
C ALA A 98 -1.54 18.53 4.55
N CYS A 99 -0.87 17.91 5.55
CA CYS A 99 -0.77 18.46 6.90
C CYS A 99 0.38 19.46 7.04
N PRO A 100 0.12 20.75 7.29
CA PRO A 100 1.17 21.75 7.50
C PRO A 100 1.91 21.57 8.83
N SER A 101 1.27 20.92 9.84
CA SER A 101 1.85 20.65 11.15
C SER A 101 2.70 19.36 11.19
N GLY A 102 2.72 18.57 10.12
CA GLY A 102 3.53 17.35 10.05
C GLY A 102 3.07 16.21 10.96
N VAL A 103 1.76 16.10 11.22
CA VAL A 103 1.18 14.99 12.01
C VAL A 103 1.46 13.66 11.31
N GLN A 104 2.10 12.73 11.99
CA GLN A 104 2.34 11.36 11.51
C GLN A 104 1.11 10.48 11.76
N TYR A 105 0.03 10.79 11.06
CA TYR A 105 -1.29 10.20 11.27
C TYR A 105 -1.30 8.68 11.11
N GLY A 106 -0.65 8.16 10.08
CA GLY A 106 -0.62 6.73 9.81
C GLY A 106 0.02 5.93 10.93
N ARG A 107 1.12 6.44 11.50
CA ARG A 107 1.77 5.84 12.66
C ARG A 107 0.82 5.79 13.86
N LEU A 108 0.19 6.91 14.21
CA LEU A 108 -0.77 6.99 15.32
C LEU A 108 -1.95 6.04 15.10
N LEU A 109 -2.48 5.95 13.88
CA LEU A 109 -3.55 5.02 13.51
C LEU A 109 -3.12 3.56 13.70
N MET A 110 -1.93 3.17 13.22
CA MET A 110 -1.45 1.80 13.32
C MET A 110 -1.15 1.40 14.77
N GLU A 111 -0.55 2.27 15.56
CA GLU A 111 -0.32 2.06 17.00
C GLU A 111 -1.66 1.87 17.74
N THR A 112 -2.68 2.68 17.42
CA THR A 112 -4.02 2.54 17.99
C THR A 112 -4.68 1.23 17.58
N ARG A 113 -4.66 0.86 16.30
CA ARG A 113 -5.17 -0.43 15.81
C ARG A 113 -4.47 -1.62 16.45
N ALA A 114 -3.16 -1.54 16.65
CA ALA A 114 -2.36 -2.56 17.30
C ALA A 114 -2.76 -2.76 18.77
N SER A 115 -3.03 -1.68 19.49
CA SER A 115 -3.50 -1.72 20.90
C SER A 115 -4.86 -2.37 21.03
N MET A 116 -5.75 -2.18 20.06
CA MET A 116 -7.10 -2.78 20.03
C MET A 116 -7.13 -4.22 19.53
N ALA A 117 -6.12 -4.64 18.73
CA ALA A 117 -6.11 -5.96 18.09
C ALA A 117 -6.25 -7.14 19.07
N PRO A 118 -5.59 -7.16 20.25
CA PRO A 118 -5.73 -8.27 21.22
C PRO A 118 -7.17 -8.49 21.70
N HIS A 119 -7.99 -7.43 21.75
CA HIS A 119 -9.38 -7.48 22.23
C HIS A 119 -10.34 -8.04 21.16
N ARG A 120 -9.93 -8.12 19.91
CA ARG A 120 -10.75 -8.66 18.81
C ARG A 120 -10.87 -10.18 18.95
N LYS A 121 -12.09 -10.69 19.06
CA LYS A 121 -12.40 -12.11 19.12
C LYS A 121 -13.30 -12.50 17.94
N GLY A 122 -13.33 -13.80 17.60
CA GLY A 122 -14.25 -14.35 16.60
C GLY A 122 -13.57 -15.10 15.47
N PHE A 123 -14.39 -15.86 14.74
CA PHE A 123 -13.95 -16.72 13.64
C PHE A 123 -13.25 -15.94 12.50
N ALA A 124 -13.81 -14.78 12.13
CA ALA A 124 -13.25 -13.96 11.05
C ALA A 124 -11.81 -13.51 11.33
N ARG A 125 -11.51 -13.09 12.58
CA ARG A 125 -10.12 -12.78 12.98
C ARG A 125 -9.23 -14.03 12.93
N SER A 126 -9.69 -15.15 13.47
CA SER A 126 -8.92 -16.39 13.48
C SER A 126 -8.59 -16.85 12.07
N LEU A 127 -9.55 -16.77 11.15
CA LEU A 127 -9.36 -17.08 9.73
C LEU A 127 -8.35 -16.11 9.08
N LYS A 128 -8.47 -14.81 9.34
CA LYS A 128 -7.56 -13.78 8.85
C LYS A 128 -6.12 -14.04 9.33
N ARG A 129 -5.94 -14.28 10.63
CA ARG A 129 -4.63 -14.65 11.21
C ARG A 129 -4.08 -15.94 10.60
N PHE A 130 -4.92 -16.96 10.36
CA PHE A 130 -4.51 -18.19 9.69
C PHE A 130 -3.98 -17.90 8.27
N ILE A 131 -4.69 -17.09 7.49
CA ILE A 131 -4.26 -16.70 6.13
C ILE A 131 -2.92 -15.96 6.19
N PHE A 132 -2.78 -14.97 7.08
CA PHE A 132 -1.55 -14.18 7.21
C PHE A 132 -0.36 -14.99 7.71
N ASN A 133 -0.58 -15.95 8.63
CA ASN A 133 0.48 -16.77 9.19
C ASN A 133 0.92 -17.91 8.30
N HIS A 134 -0.02 -18.53 7.56
CA HIS A 134 0.21 -19.84 6.96
C HIS A 134 0.04 -19.86 5.44
N ILE A 135 -0.89 -19.09 4.88
CA ILE A 135 -1.13 -19.11 3.43
C ILE A 135 -0.22 -18.13 2.70
N LEU A 136 -0.23 -16.85 3.06
CA LEU A 136 0.50 -15.82 2.33
C LEU A 136 2.03 -16.00 2.35
N PRO A 137 2.67 -16.41 3.47
CA PRO A 137 4.12 -16.62 3.48
C PRO A 137 4.54 -18.00 2.95
N ASN A 138 3.62 -18.96 2.80
CA ASN A 138 3.95 -20.32 2.38
C ASN A 138 3.84 -20.47 0.87
N ASP A 139 4.99 -20.68 0.18
CA ASP A 139 5.06 -20.79 -1.27
C ASP A 139 4.16 -21.92 -1.83
N ALA A 140 4.17 -23.10 -1.20
CA ALA A 140 3.38 -24.24 -1.67
C ALA A 140 1.88 -23.99 -1.53
N LEU A 141 1.42 -23.51 -0.38
CA LEU A 141 0.00 -23.21 -0.15
C LEU A 141 -0.49 -22.08 -1.05
N LEU A 142 0.33 -21.04 -1.23
CA LEU A 142 -0.01 -19.93 -2.10
C LEU A 142 -0.12 -20.34 -3.57
N ARG A 143 0.78 -21.19 -4.07
CA ARG A 143 0.71 -21.76 -5.43
C ARG A 143 -0.50 -22.67 -5.62
N VAL A 144 -0.80 -23.53 -4.63
CA VAL A 144 -2.01 -24.38 -4.66
C VAL A 144 -3.26 -23.51 -4.68
N SER A 145 -3.34 -22.48 -3.85
CA SER A 145 -4.47 -21.54 -3.85
C SER A 145 -4.62 -20.82 -5.20
N GLY A 146 -3.51 -20.34 -5.77
CA GLY A 146 -3.51 -19.73 -7.10
C GLY A 146 -3.94 -20.70 -8.21
N PHE A 147 -3.46 -21.96 -8.16
CA PHE A 147 -3.86 -22.99 -9.11
C PHE A 147 -5.35 -23.35 -9.01
N LEU A 148 -5.89 -23.46 -7.79
CA LEU A 148 -7.32 -23.71 -7.57
C LEU A 148 -8.19 -22.56 -8.10
N LEU A 149 -7.77 -21.30 -7.89
CA LEU A 149 -8.45 -20.13 -8.45
C LEU A 149 -8.37 -20.12 -9.99
N TRP A 150 -7.21 -20.42 -10.55
CA TRP A 150 -7.02 -20.54 -12.00
C TRP A 150 -7.94 -21.64 -12.59
N LEU A 151 -8.00 -22.81 -11.93
CA LEU A 151 -8.86 -23.91 -12.33
C LEU A 151 -10.34 -23.50 -12.23
N TYR A 152 -10.76 -22.84 -11.17
CA TYR A 152 -12.12 -22.30 -11.00
C TYR A 152 -12.52 -21.42 -12.19
N GLN A 153 -11.65 -20.50 -12.59
CA GLN A 153 -11.92 -19.58 -13.70
C GLN A 153 -11.91 -20.26 -15.08
N ARG A 154 -11.08 -21.30 -15.29
CA ARG A 154 -10.90 -21.94 -16.61
C ARG A 154 -11.72 -23.18 -16.85
N SER A 155 -12.15 -23.87 -15.81
CA SER A 155 -12.95 -25.11 -15.92
C SER A 155 -14.43 -24.90 -16.29
N GLY A 156 -14.88 -23.65 -16.34
CA GLY A 156 -16.31 -23.33 -16.50
C GLY A 156 -17.11 -23.35 -15.20
N ILE A 157 -16.49 -23.72 -14.06
CA ILE A 157 -17.16 -23.71 -12.74
C ILE A 157 -17.63 -22.31 -12.41
N GLN A 158 -16.82 -21.29 -12.66
CA GLN A 158 -17.19 -19.88 -12.48
C GLN A 158 -18.49 -19.54 -13.24
N ALA A 159 -18.55 -19.87 -14.53
CA ALA A 159 -19.71 -19.64 -15.35
C ALA A 159 -20.95 -20.41 -14.85
N LEU A 160 -20.77 -21.62 -14.35
CA LEU A 160 -21.83 -22.43 -13.78
C LEU A 160 -22.35 -21.80 -12.46
N VAL A 161 -21.47 -21.34 -11.57
CA VAL A 161 -21.80 -20.66 -10.32
C VAL A 161 -22.63 -19.40 -10.59
N HIS A 162 -22.20 -18.59 -11.57
CA HIS A 162 -22.94 -17.41 -12.03
C HIS A 162 -24.31 -17.77 -12.61
N ARG A 163 -24.36 -18.77 -13.49
CA ARG A 163 -25.60 -19.22 -14.13
C ARG A 163 -26.64 -19.76 -13.15
N LEU A 164 -26.17 -20.49 -12.13
CA LEU A 164 -27.04 -21.03 -11.08
C LEU A 164 -27.42 -19.99 -10.02
N GLY A 165 -26.84 -18.79 -10.06
CA GLY A 165 -27.09 -17.72 -9.10
C GLY A 165 -26.66 -18.05 -7.66
N LEU A 166 -25.72 -18.99 -7.46
CA LEU A 166 -25.27 -19.44 -6.14
C LEU A 166 -24.68 -18.31 -5.29
N LEU A 167 -24.08 -17.32 -5.93
CA LEU A 167 -23.51 -16.16 -5.24
C LEU A 167 -24.59 -15.22 -4.66
N LYS A 168 -25.83 -15.28 -5.18
CA LYS A 168 -26.94 -14.48 -4.64
C LYS A 168 -27.34 -14.89 -3.23
N VAL A 169 -27.01 -16.13 -2.84
CA VAL A 169 -27.28 -16.66 -1.49
C VAL A 169 -26.36 -16.06 -0.44
N ILE A 170 -25.14 -15.65 -0.85
CA ILE A 170 -24.13 -15.06 0.04
C ILE A 170 -23.59 -13.77 -0.63
N PRO A 171 -24.25 -12.62 -0.44
CA PRO A 171 -23.88 -11.37 -1.12
C PRO A 171 -22.41 -10.96 -0.91
N ALA A 172 -21.87 -11.15 0.29
CA ALA A 172 -20.47 -10.88 0.58
C ALA A 172 -19.50 -11.68 -0.31
N LEU A 173 -19.85 -12.93 -0.65
CA LEU A 173 -19.03 -13.75 -1.54
C LEU A 173 -19.16 -13.29 -3.00
N ALA A 174 -20.31 -12.77 -3.39
CA ALA A 174 -20.52 -12.20 -4.72
C ALA A 174 -19.63 -10.98 -4.96
N THR A 175 -19.55 -10.08 -4.00
CA THR A 175 -18.68 -8.89 -4.05
C THR A 175 -17.19 -9.29 -4.14
N GLN A 176 -16.78 -10.26 -3.32
CA GLN A 176 -15.40 -10.74 -3.33
C GLN A 176 -15.03 -11.43 -4.66
N GLU A 177 -15.96 -12.20 -5.22
CA GLU A 177 -15.77 -12.88 -6.49
C GLU A 177 -15.71 -11.91 -7.68
N ALA A 178 -16.51 -10.85 -7.67
CA ALA A 178 -16.47 -9.80 -8.68
C ALA A 178 -15.11 -9.05 -8.72
N LEU A 179 -14.41 -9.01 -7.60
CA LEU A 179 -13.08 -8.41 -7.49
C LEU A 179 -11.94 -9.36 -7.90
N LEU A 180 -12.19 -10.66 -8.15
CA LEU A 180 -11.13 -11.60 -8.51
C LEU A 180 -10.55 -11.28 -9.89
N PRO A 181 -9.25 -10.95 -10.00
CA PRO A 181 -8.63 -10.73 -11.29
C PRO A 181 -8.51 -12.05 -12.06
N LYS A 182 -8.41 -11.96 -13.38
CA LYS A 182 -8.10 -13.12 -14.19
C LYS A 182 -6.69 -13.63 -13.87
N ILE A 183 -6.61 -14.85 -13.35
CA ILE A 183 -5.31 -15.47 -13.03
C ILE A 183 -4.53 -15.74 -14.32
N PRO A 184 -3.34 -15.14 -14.48
CA PRO A 184 -2.52 -15.38 -15.67
C PRO A 184 -1.92 -16.79 -15.67
N ASN A 185 -1.38 -17.22 -16.80
CA ASN A 185 -0.52 -18.39 -16.85
C ASN A 185 0.83 -18.02 -16.23
N ASN A 186 0.97 -18.33 -14.94
CA ASN A 186 2.15 -17.92 -14.17
C ASN A 186 3.37 -18.77 -14.58
N LYS A 187 4.47 -18.09 -14.91
CA LYS A 187 5.78 -18.70 -15.06
C LYS A 187 6.54 -18.56 -13.75
N ALA A 188 6.73 -19.68 -13.05
CA ALA A 188 7.30 -19.65 -11.71
C ALA A 188 8.70 -19.05 -11.69
N LEU A 189 8.90 -18.10 -10.77
CA LEU A 189 10.20 -17.61 -10.35
C LEU A 189 10.62 -18.39 -9.10
N LYS A 190 11.85 -18.92 -9.10
CA LYS A 190 12.40 -19.72 -7.99
C LYS A 190 13.59 -19.01 -7.37
N ALA A 191 13.76 -19.19 -6.07
CA ALA A 191 14.94 -18.71 -5.37
C ALA A 191 16.24 -19.18 -6.05
N GLY A 192 17.25 -18.32 -6.07
CA GLY A 192 18.53 -18.56 -6.72
C GLY A 192 18.57 -18.29 -8.23
N MET A 193 17.42 -18.08 -8.89
CA MET A 193 17.44 -17.63 -10.28
C MET A 193 18.07 -16.25 -10.41
N THR A 194 18.86 -16.06 -11.47
CA THR A 194 19.52 -14.80 -11.79
C THR A 194 19.33 -14.47 -13.26
N PHE A 195 19.09 -13.18 -13.55
CA PHE A 195 18.81 -12.69 -14.90
C PHE A 195 19.62 -11.42 -15.18
N GLY A 196 19.83 -11.13 -16.48
CA GLY A 196 20.57 -9.95 -16.92
C GLY A 196 22.07 -10.19 -17.09
N PRO A 197 22.86 -9.14 -17.38
CA PRO A 197 24.27 -9.25 -17.66
C PRO A 197 25.08 -9.71 -16.41
N ALA A 198 26.05 -10.59 -16.62
CA ALA A 198 26.86 -11.16 -15.54
C ALA A 198 27.63 -10.09 -14.72
N ASN A 199 28.06 -9.02 -15.41
CA ASN A 199 28.77 -7.87 -14.81
C ASN A 199 27.84 -6.72 -14.44
N GLY A 200 26.51 -6.95 -14.46
CA GLY A 200 25.52 -5.94 -14.08
C GLY A 200 25.52 -5.66 -12.59
N SER A 201 25.08 -4.45 -12.22
CA SER A 201 24.89 -4.07 -10.81
C SER A 201 23.88 -5.02 -10.15
N PRO A 202 24.25 -5.70 -9.03
CA PRO A 202 23.40 -6.72 -8.44
C PRO A 202 22.18 -6.11 -7.75
N VAL A 203 21.00 -6.60 -8.11
CA VAL A 203 19.74 -6.22 -7.47
C VAL A 203 18.97 -7.45 -7.02
N THR A 204 18.31 -7.37 -5.88
CA THR A 204 17.35 -8.39 -5.42
C THR A 204 15.94 -7.90 -5.69
N LEU A 205 15.12 -8.72 -6.38
CA LEU A 205 13.72 -8.39 -6.68
C LEU A 205 12.79 -9.10 -5.69
N LEU A 206 12.02 -8.34 -4.92
CA LEU A 206 10.95 -8.90 -4.10
C LEU A 206 9.83 -9.44 -4.98
N ILE A 207 9.54 -10.75 -4.86
CA ILE A 207 8.41 -11.38 -5.55
C ILE A 207 7.09 -11.16 -4.79
N GLY A 208 7.14 -11.23 -3.44
CA GLY A 208 5.96 -11.06 -2.57
C GLY A 208 4.94 -12.20 -2.70
N CYS A 209 3.75 -11.97 -2.17
CA CYS A 209 2.67 -12.96 -2.13
C CYS A 209 1.60 -12.71 -3.22
N VAL A 210 0.83 -11.63 -3.10
CA VAL A 210 -0.28 -11.29 -4.01
C VAL A 210 0.22 -11.05 -5.45
N MET A 211 1.37 -10.37 -5.59
CA MET A 211 1.95 -10.07 -6.90
C MET A 211 2.30 -11.33 -7.68
N ASP A 212 2.82 -12.37 -7.04
CA ASP A 212 3.21 -13.58 -7.76
C ASP A 212 2.01 -14.43 -8.21
N VAL A 213 0.91 -14.41 -7.47
CA VAL A 213 -0.30 -15.15 -7.84
C VAL A 213 -1.09 -14.44 -8.93
N PHE A 214 -1.38 -13.16 -8.72
CA PHE A 214 -2.30 -12.41 -9.57
C PHE A 214 -1.62 -11.61 -10.69
N TYR A 215 -0.34 -11.27 -10.50
CA TYR A 215 0.38 -10.34 -11.37
C TYR A 215 1.80 -10.82 -11.69
N ASN A 216 2.05 -12.12 -11.66
CA ASN A 216 3.37 -12.72 -11.99
C ASN A 216 4.01 -12.18 -13.28
N PRO A 217 3.27 -11.94 -14.39
CA PRO A 217 3.86 -11.35 -15.59
C PRO A 217 4.57 -10.01 -15.36
N ILE A 218 4.14 -9.21 -14.34
CA ILE A 218 4.79 -7.94 -14.01
C ILE A 218 6.21 -8.16 -13.46
N HIS A 219 6.46 -9.28 -12.77
CA HIS A 219 7.82 -9.61 -12.32
C HIS A 219 8.74 -9.89 -13.53
N TRP A 220 8.24 -10.60 -14.54
CA TRP A 220 8.99 -10.85 -15.78
C TRP A 220 9.24 -9.56 -16.56
N ASP A 221 8.26 -8.67 -16.62
CA ASP A 221 8.43 -7.32 -17.17
C ASP A 221 9.50 -6.53 -16.41
N THR A 222 9.47 -6.59 -15.08
CA THR A 222 10.47 -5.95 -14.20
C THR A 222 11.87 -6.49 -14.49
N ILE A 223 12.03 -7.81 -14.58
CA ILE A 223 13.30 -8.46 -14.92
C ILE A 223 13.78 -8.01 -16.30
N THR A 224 12.90 -7.99 -17.30
CA THR A 224 13.23 -7.55 -18.66
C THR A 224 13.76 -6.13 -18.68
N VAL A 225 13.06 -5.19 -18.02
CA VAL A 225 13.47 -3.78 -17.99
C VAL A 225 14.76 -3.59 -17.23
N LEU A 226 14.92 -4.22 -16.07
CA LEU A 226 16.14 -4.12 -15.25
C LEU A 226 17.35 -4.70 -16.01
N ALA A 227 17.20 -5.87 -16.62
CA ALA A 227 18.27 -6.50 -17.40
C ALA A 227 18.69 -5.64 -18.59
N ALA A 228 17.75 -5.06 -19.34
CA ALA A 228 18.02 -4.15 -20.45
C ALA A 228 18.79 -2.89 -19.99
N ASN A 229 18.55 -2.47 -18.73
CA ASN A 229 19.21 -1.30 -18.11
C ASN A 229 20.49 -1.67 -17.32
N GLY A 230 21.06 -2.86 -17.56
CA GLY A 230 22.38 -3.26 -17.05
C GLY A 230 22.36 -3.71 -15.58
N TYR A 231 21.22 -4.14 -15.06
CA TYR A 231 21.14 -4.75 -13.72
C TYR A 231 21.17 -6.28 -13.80
N ARG A 232 21.83 -6.90 -12.84
CA ARG A 232 21.77 -8.34 -12.60
C ARG A 232 20.76 -8.65 -11.51
N VAL A 233 19.60 -9.20 -11.90
CA VAL A 233 18.46 -9.42 -11.03
C VAL A 233 18.55 -10.80 -10.39
N SER A 234 18.59 -10.87 -9.07
CA SER A 234 18.53 -12.10 -8.27
C SER A 234 17.16 -12.27 -7.63
N ILE A 235 16.66 -13.50 -7.67
CA ILE A 235 15.40 -13.87 -7.03
C ILE A 235 15.72 -14.48 -5.65
N PRO A 236 15.30 -13.84 -4.54
CA PRO A 236 15.51 -14.34 -3.19
C PRO A 236 14.54 -15.47 -2.85
N GLU A 237 14.69 -16.05 -1.67
CA GLU A 237 13.63 -16.88 -1.11
C GLU A 237 12.33 -16.08 -1.00
N ARG A 238 11.21 -16.76 -1.24
CA ARG A 238 9.91 -16.12 -1.19
C ARG A 238 9.58 -15.69 0.23
N THR A 239 9.14 -14.46 0.37
CA THR A 239 8.71 -13.85 1.62
C THR A 239 7.44 -13.04 1.43
N CYS A 240 6.80 -12.70 2.55
CA CYS A 240 5.69 -11.76 2.59
C CYS A 240 6.11 -10.55 3.44
N CYS A 241 5.99 -9.35 2.89
CA CYS A 241 6.38 -8.11 3.58
C CYS A 241 5.56 -7.80 4.84
N GLY A 242 4.51 -8.56 5.15
CA GLY A 242 3.68 -8.32 6.32
C GLY A 242 2.73 -7.14 6.25
N ALA A 243 2.71 -6.37 5.15
CA ALA A 243 1.89 -5.16 5.02
C ALA A 243 0.40 -5.38 5.33
N LEU A 244 -0.19 -6.48 4.85
CA LEU A 244 -1.60 -6.80 5.11
C LEU A 244 -1.87 -7.10 6.59
N ALA A 245 -0.95 -7.78 7.27
CA ALA A 245 -1.02 -8.04 8.70
C ALA A 245 -0.88 -6.74 9.50
N HIS A 246 0.05 -5.85 9.11
CA HIS A 246 0.24 -4.53 9.71
C HIS A 246 -1.03 -3.67 9.60
N HIS A 247 -1.63 -3.57 8.41
CA HIS A 247 -2.89 -2.84 8.21
C HIS A 247 -4.05 -3.38 9.08
N ALA A 248 -4.04 -4.69 9.38
CA ALA A 248 -5.01 -5.33 10.27
C ALA A 248 -4.68 -5.17 11.77
N GLY A 249 -3.54 -4.55 12.13
CA GLY A 249 -3.06 -4.38 13.51
C GLY A 249 -2.41 -5.64 14.11
N GLU A 250 -2.11 -6.67 13.31
CA GLU A 250 -1.51 -7.93 13.75
C GLU A 250 0.02 -7.80 13.77
N ILE A 251 0.55 -7.10 14.78
CA ILE A 251 1.96 -6.71 14.87
C ILE A 251 2.89 -7.91 15.03
N ASP A 252 2.50 -8.91 15.82
CA ASP A 252 3.28 -10.15 16.01
C ASP A 252 3.55 -10.87 14.69
N ILE A 253 2.55 -10.90 13.81
CA ILE A 253 2.69 -11.50 12.48
C ILE A 253 3.56 -10.61 11.60
N THR A 254 3.35 -9.29 11.65
CA THR A 254 4.13 -8.30 10.89
C THR A 254 5.61 -8.39 11.22
N GLU A 255 5.95 -8.41 12.51
CA GLU A 255 7.34 -8.48 12.98
C GLU A 255 8.03 -9.77 12.52
N ARG A 256 7.38 -10.92 12.69
CA ARG A 256 7.92 -12.21 12.23
C ARG A 256 8.17 -12.24 10.73
N LEU A 257 7.19 -11.81 9.93
CA LEU A 257 7.30 -11.78 8.46
C LEU A 257 8.33 -10.74 8.00
N GLY A 258 8.40 -9.62 8.69
CA GLY A 258 9.38 -8.56 8.42
C GLY A 258 10.81 -9.07 8.55
N TRP A 259 11.15 -9.76 9.65
CA TRP A 259 12.49 -10.33 9.83
C TRP A 259 12.84 -11.38 8.77
N GLN A 260 11.91 -12.27 8.42
CA GLN A 260 12.11 -13.21 7.31
C GLN A 260 12.36 -12.49 5.98
N THR A 261 11.71 -11.35 5.77
CA THR A 261 11.88 -10.54 4.56
C THR A 261 13.24 -9.83 4.56
N VAL A 262 13.69 -9.29 5.68
CA VAL A 262 15.03 -8.67 5.82
C VAL A 262 16.12 -9.69 5.43
N GLU A 263 16.10 -10.87 6.04
CA GLU A 263 17.07 -11.92 5.78
C GLU A 263 17.08 -12.35 4.31
N ALA A 264 15.91 -12.64 3.74
CA ALA A 264 15.81 -13.11 2.36
C ALA A 264 16.26 -12.05 1.34
N LEU A 265 15.93 -10.77 1.55
CA LEU A 265 16.28 -9.70 0.61
C LEU A 265 17.78 -9.36 0.63
N LEU A 266 18.44 -9.48 1.77
CA LEU A 266 19.86 -9.20 1.91
C LEU A 266 20.76 -10.41 1.61
N ALA A 267 20.25 -11.65 1.66
CA ALA A 267 21.03 -12.87 1.43
C ALA A 267 21.81 -12.88 0.10
N PRO A 268 21.27 -12.37 -1.04
CA PRO A 268 22.03 -12.28 -2.29
C PRO A 268 23.12 -11.20 -2.32
N LYS A 269 23.27 -10.41 -1.25
CA LYS A 269 24.20 -9.27 -1.12
C LYS A 269 24.03 -8.25 -2.27
N PRO A 270 22.83 -7.67 -2.44
CA PRO A 270 22.55 -6.75 -3.53
C PRO A 270 23.14 -5.36 -3.27
N ASP A 271 23.38 -4.59 -4.35
CA ASP A 271 23.53 -3.14 -4.27
C ASP A 271 22.20 -2.45 -3.95
N TRP A 272 21.11 -2.96 -4.57
CA TRP A 272 19.74 -2.45 -4.39
C TRP A 272 18.73 -3.57 -4.21
N VAL A 273 17.74 -3.31 -3.39
CA VAL A 273 16.54 -4.15 -3.24
C VAL A 273 15.39 -3.46 -3.98
N VAL A 274 14.83 -4.15 -4.97
CA VAL A 274 13.82 -3.59 -5.88
C VAL A 274 12.45 -4.15 -5.57
N ILE A 275 11.46 -3.25 -5.52
CA ILE A 275 10.09 -3.59 -5.26
C ILE A 275 9.20 -2.97 -6.35
N ASN A 276 8.28 -3.76 -6.90
CA ASN A 276 7.29 -3.33 -7.91
C ASN A 276 5.86 -3.34 -7.36
N SER A 277 5.71 -3.10 -6.07
CA SER A 277 4.44 -3.05 -5.37
C SER A 277 4.49 -1.96 -4.30
N ALA A 278 3.75 -0.88 -4.49
CA ALA A 278 3.77 0.28 -3.62
C ALA A 278 3.48 -0.05 -2.15
N GLY A 279 2.51 -0.94 -1.88
CA GLY A 279 2.16 -1.36 -0.53
C GLY A 279 3.25 -2.17 0.16
N CYS A 280 3.95 -3.06 -0.56
CA CYS A 280 5.10 -3.77 -0.02
C CYS A 280 6.27 -2.82 0.22
N GLY A 281 6.55 -1.92 -0.73
CA GLY A 281 7.65 -0.96 -0.63
C GLY A 281 7.51 -0.01 0.54
N SER A 282 6.31 0.53 0.77
CA SER A 282 6.05 1.39 1.93
C SER A 282 6.27 0.66 3.25
N SER A 283 5.74 -0.57 3.38
CA SER A 283 5.92 -1.37 4.60
C SER A 283 7.39 -1.68 4.90
N ILE A 284 8.18 -2.03 3.87
CA ILE A 284 9.60 -2.36 4.05
C ILE A 284 10.43 -1.11 4.38
N LYS A 285 10.13 0.04 3.78
CA LYS A 285 10.79 1.32 4.12
C LYS A 285 10.51 1.74 5.57
N GLU A 286 9.38 1.28 6.15
CA GLU A 286 9.01 1.55 7.53
C GLU A 286 9.51 0.51 8.55
N TYR A 287 10.23 -0.54 8.13
CA TYR A 287 10.69 -1.60 9.03
C TYR A 287 11.55 -1.10 10.19
N SER A 288 12.30 -0.02 10.02
CA SER A 288 13.06 0.62 11.11
C SER A 288 12.17 1.07 12.29
N HIS A 289 10.88 1.31 12.03
CA HIS A 289 9.88 1.68 13.05
C HIS A 289 9.02 0.48 13.47
N LEU A 290 8.85 -0.51 12.60
CA LEU A 290 7.95 -1.65 12.82
C LEU A 290 8.63 -2.83 13.50
N LEU A 291 9.91 -3.07 13.20
CA LEU A 291 10.64 -4.21 13.70
C LEU A 291 11.51 -3.81 14.88
N LYS A 292 11.51 -4.65 15.92
CA LYS A 292 12.35 -4.44 17.11
C LYS A 292 13.60 -5.33 17.02
N PRO A 293 14.78 -4.75 16.74
CA PRO A 293 16.01 -5.55 16.67
C PRO A 293 16.35 -6.13 18.04
N GLN A 294 16.73 -7.40 18.08
CA GLN A 294 17.14 -8.13 19.29
C GLN A 294 18.66 -8.25 19.40
N SER A 295 19.39 -7.79 18.37
CA SER A 295 20.85 -7.83 18.31
C SER A 295 21.41 -6.67 17.48
N GLU A 296 22.72 -6.39 17.66
CA GLU A 296 23.42 -5.40 16.82
C GLU A 296 23.43 -5.80 15.34
N GLU A 297 23.47 -7.11 15.06
CA GLU A 297 23.39 -7.63 13.69
C GLU A 297 22.04 -7.27 13.04
N GLN A 298 20.94 -7.50 13.73
CA GLN A 298 19.61 -7.12 13.25
C GLN A 298 19.49 -5.60 13.04
N SER A 299 20.07 -4.80 13.93
CA SER A 299 20.11 -3.34 13.76
C SER A 299 20.87 -2.92 12.50
N ARG A 300 22.02 -3.57 12.22
CA ARG A 300 22.79 -3.33 10.99
C ARG A 300 22.00 -3.75 9.73
N GLN A 301 21.36 -4.91 9.76
CA GLN A 301 20.55 -5.40 8.64
C GLN A 301 19.38 -4.46 8.32
N LEU A 302 18.69 -3.92 9.34
CA LEU A 302 17.63 -2.92 9.12
C LEU A 302 18.18 -1.64 8.50
N ALA A 303 19.29 -1.14 8.98
CA ALA A 303 19.94 0.05 8.42
C ALA A 303 20.35 -0.20 6.95
N GLU A 304 21.01 -1.34 6.67
CA GLU A 304 21.40 -1.74 5.32
C GLU A 304 20.20 -1.86 4.37
N LEU A 305 19.13 -2.51 4.81
CA LEU A 305 17.91 -2.66 3.98
C LEU A 305 17.27 -1.29 3.71
N SER A 306 17.19 -0.42 4.71
CA SER A 306 16.60 0.92 4.57
C SER A 306 17.33 1.77 3.53
N GLU A 307 18.64 1.65 3.42
CA GLU A 307 19.45 2.37 2.42
C GLU A 307 19.30 1.80 1.01
N LYS A 308 19.05 0.49 0.89
CA LYS A 308 19.04 -0.22 -0.40
C LYS A 308 17.67 -0.37 -1.02
N VAL A 309 16.58 -0.26 -0.24
CA VAL A 309 15.23 -0.54 -0.74
C VAL A 309 14.68 0.61 -1.56
N LEU A 310 14.28 0.31 -2.80
CA LEU A 310 13.75 1.26 -3.77
C LEU A 310 12.55 0.68 -4.51
N ASP A 311 11.58 1.53 -4.85
CA ASP A 311 10.63 1.19 -5.91
C ASP A 311 11.35 1.03 -7.25
N VAL A 312 10.85 0.16 -8.11
CA VAL A 312 11.45 -0.08 -9.42
C VAL A 312 11.57 1.19 -10.26
N THR A 313 10.61 2.10 -10.15
CA THR A 313 10.63 3.38 -10.87
C THR A 313 11.63 4.35 -10.25
N GLU A 314 11.82 4.28 -8.95
CA GLU A 314 12.83 5.07 -8.21
C GLU A 314 14.25 4.64 -8.61
N LEU A 315 14.52 3.33 -8.71
CA LEU A 315 15.82 2.82 -9.16
C LEU A 315 16.10 3.19 -10.62
N LEU A 316 15.14 2.99 -11.52
CA LEU A 316 15.29 3.28 -12.94
C LEU A 316 15.51 4.76 -13.22
N ALA A 317 14.94 5.65 -12.42
CA ALA A 317 15.12 7.09 -12.56
C ALA A 317 16.51 7.61 -12.12
N LYS A 318 17.35 6.76 -11.49
CA LYS A 318 18.71 7.18 -11.05
C LYS A 318 19.69 7.38 -12.20
N LYS A 319 19.42 6.86 -13.39
CA LYS A 319 20.26 7.00 -14.58
C LYS A 319 19.39 6.99 -15.85
N PRO A 320 19.92 7.51 -16.99
CA PRO A 320 19.22 7.43 -18.26
C PRO A 320 18.88 5.98 -18.61
N LEU A 321 17.67 5.76 -19.14
CA LEU A 321 17.26 4.44 -19.62
C LEU A 321 18.06 4.02 -20.84
N ALA A 322 18.30 2.74 -21.00
CA ALA A 322 18.83 2.15 -22.22
C ALA A 322 17.87 2.47 -23.40
N PRO A 323 18.38 2.59 -24.64
CA PRO A 323 17.55 2.83 -25.80
C PRO A 323 16.43 1.78 -25.95
N PHE A 324 15.22 2.23 -26.21
CA PHE A 324 14.09 1.36 -26.50
C PHE A 324 14.22 0.78 -27.92
N HIS A 325 13.78 -0.45 -28.10
CA HIS A 325 13.82 -1.13 -29.43
C HIS A 325 12.60 -0.77 -30.27
N HIS A 326 11.46 -0.47 -29.62
CA HIS A 326 10.19 -0.22 -30.30
C HIS A 326 9.46 0.98 -29.72
N ALA A 327 8.68 1.65 -30.56
CA ALA A 327 7.68 2.60 -30.09
C ALA A 327 6.47 1.86 -29.52
N VAL A 328 5.87 2.44 -28.48
CA VAL A 328 4.68 1.93 -27.79
C VAL A 328 3.58 3.00 -27.89
N PRO A 329 2.79 3.00 -29.00
CA PRO A 329 1.78 4.03 -29.21
C PRO A 329 0.60 3.86 -28.25
N MET A 330 0.60 4.59 -27.14
CA MET A 330 -0.43 4.55 -26.11
C MET A 330 -0.67 5.94 -25.54
N LYS A 331 -1.95 6.24 -25.22
CA LYS A 331 -2.33 7.41 -24.43
C LYS A 331 -2.58 6.97 -22.98
N VAL A 332 -1.71 7.37 -22.09
CA VAL A 332 -1.58 6.82 -20.74
C VAL A 332 -1.99 7.83 -19.69
N ALA A 333 -3.01 7.50 -18.89
CA ALA A 333 -3.34 8.20 -17.66
C ALA A 333 -2.66 7.49 -16.47
N TYR A 334 -1.97 8.23 -15.60
CA TYR A 334 -1.26 7.68 -14.45
C TYR A 334 -2.03 7.91 -13.16
N HIS A 335 -2.41 6.82 -12.49
CA HIS A 335 -2.90 6.85 -11.10
C HIS A 335 -1.73 6.64 -10.14
N ALA A 336 -1.44 7.66 -9.35
CA ALA A 336 -0.38 7.63 -8.35
C ALA A 336 -0.84 6.80 -7.14
N ALA A 337 -0.35 5.57 -7.02
CA ALA A 337 -0.68 4.72 -5.88
C ALA A 337 -0.33 5.42 -4.57
N CYS A 338 -1.31 5.55 -3.66
CA CYS A 338 -1.19 6.37 -2.44
C CYS A 338 0.06 6.05 -1.61
N HIS A 339 0.40 4.76 -1.42
CA HIS A 339 1.60 4.36 -0.69
C HIS A 339 2.91 4.70 -1.43
N LEU A 340 2.89 4.75 -2.76
CA LEU A 340 4.06 5.20 -3.53
C LEU A 340 4.22 6.72 -3.40
N TYR A 341 3.14 7.44 -3.59
CA TYR A 341 3.14 8.91 -3.63
C TYR A 341 3.30 9.55 -2.24
N HIS A 342 2.46 9.13 -1.27
CA HIS A 342 2.39 9.78 0.05
C HIS A 342 3.39 9.20 1.07
N VAL A 343 3.65 7.89 1.05
CA VAL A 343 4.56 7.24 2.02
C VAL A 343 5.99 7.21 1.49
N GLN A 344 6.21 6.61 0.31
CA GLN A 344 7.55 6.47 -0.25
C GLN A 344 8.08 7.75 -0.89
N LYS A 345 7.25 8.79 -1.12
CA LYS A 345 7.59 10.07 -1.77
C LYS A 345 8.12 9.91 -3.19
N VAL A 346 7.76 8.82 -3.87
CA VAL A 346 8.05 8.57 -5.29
C VAL A 346 6.90 9.16 -6.11
N GLN A 347 7.06 10.40 -6.57
CA GLN A 347 5.98 11.21 -7.13
C GLN A 347 6.10 11.41 -8.64
N LYS A 348 7.28 11.81 -9.11
CA LYS A 348 7.54 12.18 -10.50
C LYS A 348 8.13 11.04 -11.34
N GLN A 349 8.92 10.17 -10.71
CA GLN A 349 9.69 9.14 -11.37
C GLN A 349 8.86 8.24 -12.31
N PRO A 350 7.66 7.75 -11.92
CA PRO A 350 6.86 6.92 -12.82
C PRO A 350 6.47 7.63 -14.13
N THR A 351 6.04 8.89 -14.04
CA THR A 351 5.63 9.67 -15.22
C THR A 351 6.81 10.10 -16.07
N GLU A 352 7.94 10.49 -15.46
CA GLU A 352 9.19 10.82 -16.15
C GLU A 352 9.75 9.63 -16.93
N LEU A 353 9.65 8.41 -16.39
CA LEU A 353 10.06 7.20 -17.09
C LEU A 353 9.10 6.84 -18.23
N LEU A 354 7.80 6.96 -18.03
CA LEU A 354 6.80 6.71 -19.06
C LEU A 354 6.96 7.67 -20.24
N ALA A 355 7.26 8.95 -19.96
CA ALA A 355 7.48 9.98 -20.99
C ALA A 355 8.72 9.70 -21.88
N GLN A 356 9.67 8.87 -21.43
CA GLN A 356 10.84 8.48 -22.23
C GLN A 356 10.54 7.37 -23.23
N VAL A 357 9.41 6.66 -23.09
CA VAL A 357 9.03 5.56 -24.00
C VAL A 357 8.52 6.15 -25.31
N PRO A 358 9.14 5.85 -26.47
CA PRO A 358 8.69 6.37 -27.75
C PRO A 358 7.23 6.00 -28.04
N GLY A 359 6.42 6.98 -28.43
CA GLY A 359 5.01 6.79 -28.77
C GLY A 359 4.05 6.88 -27.60
N ILE A 360 4.53 7.05 -26.37
CA ILE A 360 3.67 7.33 -25.21
C ILE A 360 3.25 8.81 -25.20
N GLU A 361 1.96 9.03 -25.05
CA GLU A 361 1.35 10.34 -24.77
C GLU A 361 0.76 10.27 -23.36
N LEU A 362 1.27 11.12 -22.44
CA LEU A 362 0.72 11.20 -21.09
C LEU A 362 -0.53 12.08 -21.09
N VAL A 363 -1.64 11.52 -20.61
CA VAL A 363 -2.92 12.20 -20.43
C VAL A 363 -3.06 12.58 -18.95
N PRO A 364 -3.33 13.86 -18.63
CA PRO A 364 -3.57 14.27 -17.24
C PRO A 364 -4.74 13.50 -16.61
N LEU A 365 -4.54 13.03 -15.39
CA LEU A 365 -5.58 12.44 -14.55
C LEU A 365 -5.80 13.37 -13.36
N GLU A 366 -6.98 13.96 -13.27
CA GLU A 366 -7.35 14.78 -12.12
C GLU A 366 -7.39 13.94 -10.85
N SER A 367 -6.99 14.51 -9.71
CA SER A 367 -6.88 13.80 -8.42
C SER A 367 -6.11 12.47 -8.54
N ALA A 368 -5.01 12.46 -9.31
CA ALA A 368 -4.23 11.26 -9.60
C ALA A 368 -3.78 10.51 -8.34
N ASP A 369 -3.46 11.22 -7.26
CA ASP A 369 -2.99 10.73 -5.96
C ASP A 369 -4.11 10.36 -4.96
N MET A 370 -5.39 10.64 -5.30
CA MET A 370 -6.54 10.20 -4.51
C MET A 370 -6.60 8.66 -4.47
N CYS A 371 -6.84 8.09 -3.28
CA CYS A 371 -6.93 6.64 -3.10
C CYS A 371 -8.04 6.03 -3.98
N CYS A 372 -7.77 4.83 -4.49
CA CYS A 372 -8.72 4.06 -5.33
C CYS A 372 -9.77 3.25 -4.53
N GLY A 373 -9.71 3.26 -3.19
CA GLY A 373 -10.61 2.49 -2.34
C GLY A 373 -10.13 1.07 -1.97
N SER A 374 -9.06 0.54 -2.58
CA SER A 374 -8.61 -0.84 -2.37
C SER A 374 -8.00 -1.10 -0.97
N ALA A 375 -7.00 -0.31 -0.55
CA ALA A 375 -6.33 -0.32 0.75
C ALA A 375 -6.12 -1.72 1.38
N GLY A 376 -5.37 -2.58 0.71
CA GLY A 376 -5.06 -3.93 1.18
C GLY A 376 -6.26 -4.87 1.11
N ILE A 377 -6.92 -5.15 2.23
CA ILE A 377 -8.16 -5.95 2.31
C ILE A 377 -9.40 -5.10 2.63
N TYR A 378 -9.27 -3.79 2.61
CA TYR A 378 -10.33 -2.86 2.98
C TYR A 378 -11.58 -3.02 2.10
N ASN A 379 -11.40 -3.19 0.78
CA ASN A 379 -12.49 -3.43 -0.15
C ASN A 379 -13.27 -4.74 0.11
N LEU A 380 -12.68 -5.68 0.84
CA LEU A 380 -13.37 -6.90 1.29
C LEU A 380 -14.08 -6.71 2.64
N GLU A 381 -13.59 -5.79 3.48
CA GLU A 381 -14.14 -5.53 4.83
C GLU A 381 -15.18 -4.40 4.85
N HIS A 382 -15.01 -3.41 3.97
CA HIS A 382 -15.87 -2.22 3.83
C HIS A 382 -16.27 -2.01 2.35
N PRO A 383 -16.96 -2.98 1.73
CA PRO A 383 -17.23 -2.95 0.29
C PRO A 383 -18.03 -1.72 -0.15
N ASP A 384 -19.01 -1.30 0.62
CA ASP A 384 -19.89 -0.18 0.26
C ASP A 384 -19.10 1.14 0.18
N LEU A 385 -18.31 1.45 1.21
CA LEU A 385 -17.49 2.67 1.23
C LEU A 385 -16.34 2.61 0.23
N SER A 386 -15.79 1.41 0.00
CA SER A 386 -14.78 1.20 -1.04
C SER A 386 -15.32 1.49 -2.44
N GLU A 387 -16.55 1.06 -2.74
CA GLU A 387 -17.20 1.28 -4.03
C GLU A 387 -17.56 2.77 -4.22
N GLU A 388 -18.00 3.46 -3.18
CA GLU A 388 -18.27 4.90 -3.22
C GLU A 388 -17.01 5.71 -3.54
N ILE A 389 -15.88 5.39 -2.89
CA ILE A 389 -14.57 6.00 -3.16
C ILE A 389 -14.09 5.67 -4.58
N LEU A 390 -14.30 4.42 -5.02
CA LEU A 390 -13.99 4.03 -6.40
C LEU A 390 -14.84 4.80 -7.41
N ALA A 391 -16.13 4.97 -7.16
CA ALA A 391 -17.03 5.68 -8.05
C ALA A 391 -16.59 7.13 -8.27
N GLU A 392 -16.14 7.83 -7.23
CA GLU A 392 -15.57 9.17 -7.35
C GLU A 392 -14.29 9.15 -8.19
N LYS A 393 -13.36 8.22 -7.92
CA LYS A 393 -12.14 8.06 -8.74
C LYS A 393 -12.46 7.79 -10.20
N MET A 394 -13.49 6.98 -10.47
CA MET A 394 -13.88 6.62 -11.83
C MET A 394 -14.49 7.79 -12.61
N GLN A 395 -14.97 8.87 -11.97
CA GLN A 395 -15.38 10.09 -12.66
C GLN A 395 -14.15 10.73 -13.35
N HIS A 396 -13.04 10.87 -12.63
CA HIS A 396 -11.78 11.40 -13.19
C HIS A 396 -11.19 10.49 -14.27
N VAL A 397 -11.25 9.17 -14.06
CA VAL A 397 -10.79 8.18 -15.07
C VAL A 397 -11.65 8.26 -16.33
N ARG A 398 -12.96 8.39 -16.20
CA ARG A 398 -13.89 8.56 -17.34
C ARG A 398 -13.55 9.83 -18.13
N GLN A 399 -13.28 10.93 -17.45
CA GLN A 399 -12.87 12.19 -18.09
C GLN A 399 -11.55 12.01 -18.88
N ALA A 400 -10.54 11.37 -18.27
CA ALA A 400 -9.29 11.07 -18.95
C ALA A 400 -9.50 10.17 -20.19
N CYS A 401 -10.43 9.20 -20.12
CA CYS A 401 -10.77 8.31 -21.24
C CYS A 401 -11.51 9.05 -22.35
N THR A 402 -12.57 9.80 -22.03
CA THR A 402 -13.47 10.37 -23.03
C THR A 402 -12.95 11.67 -23.63
N VAL A 403 -12.43 12.57 -22.80
CA VAL A 403 -11.90 13.87 -23.21
C VAL A 403 -10.42 13.79 -23.57
N GLY A 404 -9.61 13.18 -22.71
CA GLY A 404 -8.18 13.00 -22.92
C GLY A 404 -7.84 11.88 -23.90
N GLN A 405 -8.81 11.04 -24.27
CA GLN A 405 -8.63 9.88 -25.16
C GLN A 405 -7.61 8.86 -24.61
N ALA A 406 -7.43 8.81 -23.29
CA ALA A 406 -6.57 7.81 -22.67
C ALA A 406 -7.12 6.40 -22.93
N ASN A 407 -6.29 5.49 -23.44
CA ASN A 407 -6.64 4.08 -23.66
C ASN A 407 -5.93 3.14 -22.67
N VAL A 408 -5.07 3.70 -21.81
CA VAL A 408 -4.41 2.98 -20.73
C VAL A 408 -4.47 3.78 -19.45
N LEU A 409 -4.90 3.13 -18.37
CA LEU A 409 -4.74 3.59 -17.00
C LEU A 409 -3.60 2.82 -16.37
N THR A 410 -2.64 3.48 -15.74
CA THR A 410 -1.48 2.79 -15.17
C THR A 410 -1.28 3.11 -13.71
N THR A 411 -0.86 2.12 -12.91
CA THR A 411 -0.59 2.25 -11.47
C THR A 411 0.40 1.20 -10.96
N GLY A 412 1.23 1.56 -9.98
CA GLY A 412 2.32 0.75 -9.45
C GLY A 412 1.96 -0.08 -8.20
N ASN A 413 0.69 -0.50 -8.02
CA ASN A 413 0.29 -1.28 -6.84
C ASN A 413 -0.76 -2.35 -7.18
N PRO A 414 -0.60 -3.61 -6.72
CA PRO A 414 -1.52 -4.71 -7.06
C PRO A 414 -2.96 -4.45 -6.61
N GLY A 415 -3.17 -3.87 -5.42
CA GLY A 415 -4.51 -3.52 -4.95
C GLY A 415 -5.17 -2.46 -5.83
N CYS A 416 -4.41 -1.44 -6.27
CA CYS A 416 -4.92 -0.43 -7.20
C CYS A 416 -5.19 -1.03 -8.59
N LEU A 417 -4.31 -1.92 -9.08
CA LEU A 417 -4.55 -2.64 -10.35
C LEU A 417 -5.88 -3.39 -10.31
N LEU A 418 -6.12 -4.12 -9.21
CA LEU A 418 -7.36 -4.87 -9.00
C LEU A 418 -8.59 -3.95 -9.01
N GLN A 419 -8.58 -2.94 -8.15
CA GLN A 419 -9.70 -2.03 -7.92
C GLN A 419 -10.04 -1.20 -9.17
N LEU A 420 -9.02 -0.67 -9.83
CA LEU A 420 -9.21 0.13 -11.04
C LEU A 420 -9.60 -0.72 -12.25
N THR A 421 -9.16 -1.98 -12.35
CA THR A 421 -9.64 -2.92 -13.38
C THR A 421 -11.13 -3.17 -13.19
N HIS A 422 -11.56 -3.46 -11.95
CA HIS A 422 -12.99 -3.59 -11.64
C HIS A 422 -13.78 -2.32 -12.00
N GLY A 423 -13.27 -1.15 -11.64
CA GLY A 423 -13.91 0.12 -11.97
C GLY A 423 -14.03 0.37 -13.49
N VAL A 424 -12.98 0.11 -14.25
CA VAL A 424 -12.97 0.24 -15.73
C VAL A 424 -13.96 -0.72 -16.38
N GLU A 425 -13.98 -1.99 -15.95
CA GLU A 425 -14.89 -3.02 -16.46
C GLU A 425 -16.36 -2.69 -16.12
N SER A 426 -16.64 -2.30 -14.86
CA SER A 426 -17.99 -1.91 -14.40
C SER A 426 -18.52 -0.67 -15.13
N ALA A 427 -17.62 0.31 -15.37
CA ALA A 427 -17.95 1.54 -16.10
C ALA A 427 -17.97 1.34 -17.63
N LYS A 428 -17.63 0.14 -18.14
CA LYS A 428 -17.53 -0.23 -19.57
C LYS A 428 -16.68 0.77 -20.37
N LEU A 429 -15.55 1.19 -19.80
CA LEU A 429 -14.60 2.07 -20.48
C LEU A 429 -13.66 1.23 -21.38
N ASP A 430 -13.35 1.76 -22.57
CA ASP A 430 -12.39 1.14 -23.48
C ASP A 430 -10.95 1.51 -23.07
N MET A 431 -10.54 0.97 -21.94
CA MET A 431 -9.23 1.19 -21.34
C MET A 431 -8.63 -0.12 -20.81
N GLN A 432 -7.30 -0.23 -20.90
CA GLN A 432 -6.54 -1.27 -20.21
C GLN A 432 -5.96 -0.71 -18.90
N VAL A 433 -5.91 -1.53 -17.86
CA VAL A 433 -5.20 -1.17 -16.61
C VAL A 433 -3.89 -1.93 -16.56
N LEU A 434 -2.76 -1.21 -16.55
CA LEU A 434 -1.41 -1.78 -16.65
C LEU A 434 -0.51 -1.26 -15.53
N HIS A 435 0.53 -2.03 -15.22
CA HIS A 435 1.61 -1.54 -14.36
C HIS A 435 2.60 -0.68 -15.18
N PRO A 436 3.19 0.41 -14.65
CA PRO A 436 4.14 1.24 -15.37
C PRO A 436 5.30 0.45 -15.98
N ILE A 437 5.84 -0.52 -15.22
CA ILE A 437 6.94 -1.37 -15.68
C ILE A 437 6.55 -2.25 -16.88
N SER A 438 5.27 -2.66 -16.98
CA SER A 438 4.79 -3.44 -18.12
C SER A 438 4.72 -2.62 -19.40
N ILE A 439 4.49 -1.32 -19.29
CA ILE A 439 4.54 -0.39 -20.41
C ILE A 439 5.99 -0.22 -20.89
N LEU A 440 6.93 0.02 -19.95
CA LEU A 440 8.35 0.11 -20.29
C LEU A 440 8.85 -1.19 -20.94
N ALA A 441 8.44 -2.35 -20.41
CA ALA A 441 8.85 -3.65 -20.93
C ALA A 441 8.43 -3.87 -22.39
N LYS A 442 7.30 -3.31 -22.82
CA LYS A 442 6.86 -3.38 -24.23
C LYS A 442 7.88 -2.73 -25.16
N GLY A 443 8.56 -1.67 -24.75
CA GLY A 443 9.59 -1.00 -25.53
C GLY A 443 10.90 -1.79 -25.65
N TYR A 444 11.16 -2.75 -24.76
CA TYR A 444 12.37 -3.59 -24.73
C TYR A 444 12.15 -5.02 -25.27
N LYS A 445 10.92 -5.53 -25.28
CA LYS A 445 10.64 -6.89 -25.79
C LYS A 445 10.87 -6.93 -27.31
N GLN A 446 11.59 -7.97 -27.78
CA GLN A 446 11.61 -8.27 -29.20
C GLN A 446 10.23 -8.77 -29.60
N THR A 447 9.70 -8.27 -30.71
CA THR A 447 8.44 -8.70 -31.33
C THR A 447 8.53 -10.12 -31.85
#